data_4525af52658035c41d7239287afc2c80
#
_entry.id   4525af52658035c41d7239287afc2c80
#
_cell.length_a   1.000
_cell.length_b   1.000
_cell.length_c   1.000
_cell.angle_alpha   90.00
_cell.angle_beta   90.00
_cell.angle_gamma   90.00
#
_symmetry.space_group_name_H-M   'P 1'
#
loop_
_entity.id
_entity.type
_entity.pdbx_description
1 polymer ?
#
loop_
_entity_poly.entity_id
_entity_poly.type
_entity_poly.pdbx_seq_one_letter_code
_entity_poly.pdbx_strand_id
1 'polypeptide(L)'
;MPKQQIEEFGWPAVPRNRSNIPSKASAKTTPVDANFTEIWPQSDVVKKAQAHVKSALPEETYNHSLRVYCYGHTMVTQHFTAWIAFAREEFFETWALACLFHDIGTTPENRGDTHMSFEFQGGFMALQQLQAFGAPKAQAESVCEAIIRHQDPGETGTISRMGQLVQIATEFGT
;
A
#
# COMPACT_ATOMS: atom_id res chain seq x y z
N MET A 1 -17.56 9.03 -7.32
CA MET A 1 -17.15 8.24 -6.16
C MET A 1 -17.75 8.89 -4.91
N PRO A 2 -18.41 8.14 -4.00
CA PRO A 2 -18.91 8.71 -2.75
C PRO A 2 -17.75 9.28 -1.93
N LYS A 3 -17.97 10.42 -1.24
CA LYS A 3 -16.93 11.07 -0.42
C LYS A 3 -16.33 10.13 0.63
N GLN A 4 -17.14 9.23 1.17
CA GLN A 4 -16.75 8.24 2.14
C GLN A 4 -15.65 7.31 1.59
N GLN A 5 -15.83 6.73 0.40
CA GLN A 5 -14.84 5.84 -0.23
C GLN A 5 -13.50 6.53 -0.55
N ILE A 6 -13.51 7.85 -0.72
CA ILE A 6 -12.28 8.61 -0.91
C ILE A 6 -11.40 8.52 0.35
N GLU A 7 -11.98 8.75 1.54
CA GLU A 7 -11.23 8.67 2.81
C GLU A 7 -10.88 7.22 3.18
N GLU A 8 -11.82 6.28 3.01
CA GLU A 8 -11.65 4.86 3.36
C GLU A 8 -10.45 4.23 2.65
N PHE A 9 -10.28 4.51 1.36
CA PHE A 9 -9.27 3.85 0.53
C PHE A 9 -8.01 4.70 0.27
N GLY A 10 -7.80 5.76 1.03
CA GLY A 10 -6.57 6.54 0.99
C GLY A 10 -6.38 7.39 -0.27
N TRP A 11 -7.48 7.78 -0.95
CA TRP A 11 -7.47 8.63 -2.14
C TRP A 11 -7.10 10.11 -1.90
N PRO A 12 -7.31 10.73 -0.72
CA PRO A 12 -7.01 12.14 -0.57
C PRO A 12 -5.59 12.48 -1.01
N ALA A 13 -5.48 13.61 -1.73
CA ALA A 13 -4.21 14.06 -2.28
C ALA A 13 -3.31 14.65 -1.19
N VAL A 14 -2.03 14.29 -1.27
CA VAL A 14 -0.95 14.85 -0.44
C VAL A 14 0.20 15.32 -1.35
N PRO A 15 1.08 16.22 -0.88
CA PRO A 15 2.27 16.59 -1.64
C PRO A 15 3.11 15.38 -2.04
N ARG A 16 3.60 15.34 -3.28
CA ARG A 16 4.58 14.32 -3.72
C ARG A 16 5.91 14.49 -3.00
N ASN A 17 6.34 15.73 -2.79
CA ASN A 17 7.51 15.99 -1.96
C ASN A 17 7.15 15.65 -0.50
N ARG A 18 7.70 14.56 -0.01
CA ARG A 18 7.44 14.05 1.34
C ARG A 18 7.82 15.02 2.46
N SER A 19 8.79 15.90 2.24
CA SER A 19 9.18 16.94 3.20
C SER A 19 8.07 17.97 3.44
N ASN A 20 7.11 18.07 2.53
CA ASN A 20 5.97 18.99 2.63
C ASN A 20 4.71 18.33 3.21
N ILE A 21 4.78 17.05 3.58
CA ILE A 21 3.61 16.36 4.16
C ILE A 21 3.51 16.80 5.62
N PRO A 22 2.35 17.36 6.06
CA PRO A 22 2.13 17.67 7.45
C PRO A 22 2.23 16.40 8.32
N SER A 23 3.25 16.33 9.14
CA SER A 23 3.44 15.26 10.12
C SER A 23 3.44 15.82 11.53
N LYS A 24 3.18 14.97 12.54
CA LYS A 24 3.42 15.32 13.93
C LYS A 24 4.94 15.29 14.21
N ALA A 25 5.65 16.26 13.70
CA ALA A 25 7.12 16.31 13.67
C ALA A 25 7.83 16.26 15.04
N SER A 26 7.11 16.28 16.16
CA SER A 26 7.68 16.26 17.51
C SER A 26 7.36 15.00 18.33
N ALA A 27 6.66 14.05 17.76
CA ALA A 27 6.46 12.79 18.44
C ALA A 27 7.78 12.04 18.53
N LYS A 28 8.34 11.87 19.72
CA LYS A 28 9.36 10.87 19.95
C LYS A 28 8.82 9.56 19.39
N THR A 29 9.50 9.03 18.40
CA THR A 29 9.20 7.68 17.89
C THR A 29 9.33 6.72 19.07
N THR A 30 8.22 6.22 19.55
CA THR A 30 8.24 5.12 20.51
C THR A 30 8.44 3.83 19.74
N PRO A 31 9.37 2.96 20.18
CA PRO A 31 9.44 1.62 19.60
C PRO A 31 8.04 0.98 19.66
N VAL A 32 7.56 0.51 18.53
CA VAL A 32 6.29 -0.22 18.48
C VAL A 32 6.63 -1.69 18.56
N ASP A 33 6.38 -2.28 19.71
CA ASP A 33 6.33 -3.73 19.85
C ASP A 33 4.94 -4.21 19.37
N ALA A 34 4.71 -4.05 18.07
CA ALA A 34 3.44 -4.45 17.49
C ALA A 34 3.48 -5.95 17.18
N ASN A 35 2.63 -6.69 17.87
CA ASN A 35 2.32 -8.05 17.45
C ASN A 35 1.68 -8.01 16.05
N PHE A 36 2.39 -8.53 15.04
CA PHE A 36 1.94 -8.51 13.65
C PHE A 36 0.50 -9.05 13.50
N THR A 37 0.16 -10.10 14.25
CA THR A 37 -1.18 -10.71 14.17
C THR A 37 -2.30 -9.79 14.67
N GLU A 38 -2.01 -8.81 15.51
CA GLU A 38 -2.99 -7.84 16.03
C GLU A 38 -3.22 -6.68 15.07
N ILE A 39 -2.21 -6.33 14.29
CA ILE A 39 -2.30 -5.20 13.35
C ILE A 39 -2.65 -5.61 11.92
N TRP A 40 -2.52 -6.91 11.58
CA TRP A 40 -2.78 -7.41 10.23
C TRP A 40 -4.29 -7.59 10.00
N PRO A 41 -4.87 -7.00 8.94
CA PRO A 41 -6.30 -7.11 8.64
C PRO A 41 -6.72 -8.56 8.34
N GLN A 42 -7.90 -8.95 8.79
CA GLN A 42 -8.40 -10.33 8.73
C GLN A 42 -9.58 -10.53 7.77
N SER A 43 -9.82 -9.57 6.86
CA SER A 43 -10.90 -9.70 5.87
C SER A 43 -10.65 -10.85 4.88
N ASP A 44 -11.73 -11.34 4.27
CA ASP A 44 -11.62 -12.41 3.27
C ASP A 44 -10.83 -11.99 2.04
N VAL A 45 -10.90 -10.71 1.66
CA VAL A 45 -10.13 -10.16 0.54
C VAL A 45 -8.64 -10.21 0.87
N VAL A 46 -8.22 -9.77 2.07
CA VAL A 46 -6.82 -9.82 2.49
C VAL A 46 -6.31 -11.25 2.58
N LYS A 47 -7.09 -12.18 3.12
CA LYS A 47 -6.70 -13.61 3.19
C LYS A 47 -6.46 -14.21 1.81
N LYS A 48 -7.36 -13.96 0.86
CA LYS A 48 -7.21 -14.41 -0.54
C LYS A 48 -5.99 -13.77 -1.21
N ALA A 49 -5.82 -12.46 -1.04
CA ALA A 49 -4.69 -11.72 -1.55
C ALA A 49 -3.36 -12.25 -1.00
N GLN A 50 -3.30 -12.46 0.31
CA GLN A 50 -2.11 -13.00 0.98
C GLN A 50 -1.75 -14.41 0.47
N ALA A 51 -2.72 -15.28 0.34
CA ALA A 51 -2.50 -16.64 -0.17
C ALA A 51 -1.99 -16.61 -1.62
N HIS A 52 -2.59 -15.76 -2.47
CA HIS A 52 -2.17 -15.58 -3.86
C HIS A 52 -0.75 -15.05 -3.97
N VAL A 53 -0.44 -13.94 -3.31
CA VAL A 53 0.88 -13.30 -3.38
C VAL A 53 1.97 -14.20 -2.79
N LYS A 54 1.68 -14.89 -1.68
CA LYS A 54 2.62 -15.84 -1.07
C LYS A 54 2.96 -17.01 -2.00
N SER A 55 2.04 -17.42 -2.86
CA SER A 55 2.30 -18.49 -3.85
C SER A 55 3.03 -18.00 -5.10
N ALA A 56 2.93 -16.70 -5.42
CA ALA A 56 3.48 -16.11 -6.63
C ALA A 56 4.89 -15.52 -6.44
N LEU A 57 5.14 -14.90 -5.28
CA LEU A 57 6.42 -14.23 -5.01
C LEU A 57 7.44 -15.15 -4.35
N PRO A 58 8.74 -14.94 -4.62
CA PRO A 58 9.81 -15.50 -3.79
C PRO A 58 9.61 -15.13 -2.32
N GLU A 59 10.03 -16.01 -1.42
CA GLU A 59 9.86 -15.82 0.03
C GLU A 59 10.45 -14.48 0.52
N GLU A 60 11.59 -14.09 0.01
CA GLU A 60 12.28 -12.84 0.36
C GLU A 60 11.44 -11.61 0.00
N THR A 61 10.85 -11.60 -1.21
CA THR A 61 9.98 -10.53 -1.70
C THR A 61 8.65 -10.51 -0.93
N TYR A 62 8.08 -11.66 -0.65
CA TYR A 62 6.89 -11.74 0.19
C TYR A 62 7.16 -11.19 1.61
N ASN A 63 8.28 -11.56 2.23
CA ASN A 63 8.68 -11.06 3.54
C ASN A 63 8.98 -9.55 3.52
N HIS A 64 9.52 -9.03 2.40
CA HIS A 64 9.64 -7.60 2.18
C HIS A 64 8.27 -6.91 2.23
N SER A 65 7.27 -7.43 1.54
CA SER A 65 5.90 -6.91 1.56
C SER A 65 5.33 -6.79 2.98
N LEU A 66 5.57 -7.80 3.83
CA LEU A 66 5.12 -7.77 5.23
C LEU A 66 5.88 -6.72 6.07
N ARG A 67 7.19 -6.53 5.83
CA ARG A 67 7.96 -5.47 6.49
C ARG A 67 7.48 -4.08 6.09
N VAL A 68 7.22 -3.86 4.80
CA VAL A 68 6.64 -2.60 4.28
C VAL A 68 5.32 -2.28 4.98
N TYR A 69 4.46 -3.30 5.18
CA TYR A 69 3.23 -3.12 5.95
C TYR A 69 3.50 -2.59 7.37
N CYS A 70 4.40 -3.22 8.11
CA CYS A 70 4.74 -2.81 9.48
C CYS A 70 5.28 -1.38 9.55
N TYR A 71 6.16 -0.99 8.63
CA TYR A 71 6.70 0.36 8.59
C TYR A 71 5.61 1.40 8.31
N GLY A 72 4.79 1.21 7.28
CA GLY A 72 3.73 2.14 6.96
C GLY A 72 2.66 2.22 8.05
N HIS A 73 2.29 1.09 8.66
CA HIS A 73 1.38 1.08 9.81
C HIS A 73 1.93 1.95 10.96
N THR A 74 3.22 1.80 11.29
CA THR A 74 3.87 2.60 12.33
C THR A 74 3.92 4.07 11.96
N MET A 75 4.29 4.41 10.72
CA MET A 75 4.32 5.79 10.24
C MET A 75 2.95 6.47 10.35
N VAL A 76 1.90 5.81 9.90
CA VAL A 76 0.55 6.37 9.95
C VAL A 76 0.06 6.55 11.38
N THR A 77 0.28 5.56 12.24
CA THR A 77 -0.20 5.62 13.62
C THR A 77 0.56 6.62 14.49
N GLN A 78 1.82 6.93 14.16
CA GLN A 78 2.63 7.86 14.93
C GLN A 78 2.67 9.27 14.32
N HIS A 79 2.78 9.38 12.98
CA HIS A 79 3.05 10.65 12.31
C HIS A 79 1.88 11.18 11.47
N PHE A 80 1.07 10.31 10.88
CA PHE A 80 0.00 10.69 9.96
C PHE A 80 -1.40 10.31 10.47
N THR A 81 -1.64 10.46 11.77
CA THR A 81 -2.88 10.02 12.43
C THR A 81 -4.16 10.61 11.83
N ALA A 82 -4.07 11.78 11.20
CA ALA A 82 -5.19 12.37 10.47
C ALA A 82 -5.62 11.55 9.24
N TRP A 83 -4.75 10.71 8.70
CA TRP A 83 -5.09 9.88 7.53
C TRP A 83 -6.05 8.74 7.85
N ILE A 84 -6.10 8.34 9.11
CA ILE A 84 -6.91 7.22 9.61
C ILE A 84 -8.04 7.66 10.56
N ALA A 85 -8.30 8.97 10.62
CA ALA A 85 -9.25 9.52 11.60
C ALA A 85 -10.70 9.08 11.36
N PHE A 86 -11.08 8.79 10.11
CA PHE A 86 -12.46 8.48 9.72
C PHE A 86 -12.71 7.01 9.38
N ALA A 87 -11.70 6.29 8.91
CA ALA A 87 -11.87 4.96 8.35
C ALA A 87 -10.59 4.14 8.56
N ARG A 88 -10.30 3.84 9.83
CA ARG A 88 -9.05 3.19 10.22
C ARG A 88 -8.93 1.77 9.66
N GLU A 89 -10.00 0.98 9.75
CA GLU A 89 -9.99 -0.42 9.34
C GLU A 89 -9.87 -0.55 7.82
N GLU A 90 -10.68 0.17 7.07
CA GLU A 90 -10.68 0.18 5.60
C GLU A 90 -9.36 0.71 5.03
N PHE A 91 -8.78 1.73 5.69
CA PHE A 91 -7.48 2.26 5.29
C PHE A 91 -6.38 1.20 5.46
N PHE A 92 -6.32 0.52 6.61
CA PHE A 92 -5.29 -0.51 6.83
C PHE A 92 -5.54 -1.78 6.02
N GLU A 93 -6.78 -2.12 5.69
CA GLU A 93 -7.07 -3.16 4.73
C GLU A 93 -6.49 -2.81 3.35
N THR A 94 -6.80 -1.60 2.84
CA THR A 94 -6.26 -1.11 1.56
C THR A 94 -4.73 -1.06 1.59
N TRP A 95 -4.15 -0.65 2.72
CA TRP A 95 -2.71 -0.63 2.92
C TRP A 95 -2.08 -2.03 2.85
N ALA A 96 -2.70 -3.03 3.49
CA ALA A 96 -2.23 -4.41 3.42
C ALA A 96 -2.26 -4.95 1.98
N LEU A 97 -3.33 -4.66 1.24
CA LEU A 97 -3.45 -5.05 -0.17
C LEU A 97 -2.38 -4.37 -1.04
N ALA A 98 -2.11 -3.08 -0.84
CA ALA A 98 -1.05 -2.37 -1.56
C ALA A 98 0.33 -2.97 -1.26
N CYS A 99 0.64 -3.26 0.01
CA CYS A 99 1.89 -3.90 0.39
C CYS A 99 2.06 -5.30 -0.20
N LEU A 100 1.01 -6.11 -0.20
CA LEU A 100 1.08 -7.46 -0.77
C LEU A 100 1.39 -7.43 -2.27
N PHE A 101 0.78 -6.52 -3.01
CA PHE A 101 0.84 -6.53 -4.47
C PHE A 101 1.92 -5.61 -5.08
N HIS A 102 2.60 -4.73 -4.32
CA HIS A 102 3.45 -3.71 -4.95
C HIS A 102 4.57 -4.28 -5.82
N ASP A 103 5.09 -5.44 -5.48
CA ASP A 103 6.13 -6.13 -6.22
C ASP A 103 5.65 -7.32 -7.07
N ILE A 104 4.32 -7.53 -7.21
CA ILE A 104 3.80 -8.70 -7.93
C ILE A 104 4.27 -8.78 -9.40
N GLY A 105 4.56 -7.63 -10.00
CA GLY A 105 5.10 -7.54 -11.36
C GLY A 105 6.57 -7.94 -11.51
N THR A 106 7.28 -8.23 -10.41
CA THR A 106 8.73 -8.51 -10.46
C THR A 106 9.06 -9.97 -10.78
N THR A 107 8.09 -10.88 -10.80
CA THR A 107 8.35 -12.29 -11.10
C THR A 107 8.86 -12.49 -12.52
N PRO A 108 9.69 -13.52 -12.78
CA PRO A 108 10.21 -13.80 -14.14
C PRO A 108 9.09 -13.96 -15.18
N GLU A 109 7.99 -14.63 -14.82
CA GLU A 109 6.86 -14.83 -15.71
C GLU A 109 6.23 -13.47 -16.09
N ASN A 110 6.01 -12.60 -15.12
CA ASN A 110 5.39 -11.29 -15.33
C ASN A 110 6.28 -10.32 -16.11
N ARG A 111 7.60 -10.41 -15.94
CA ARG A 111 8.57 -9.59 -16.69
C ARG A 111 8.75 -10.06 -18.14
N GLY A 112 8.60 -11.35 -18.41
CA GLY A 112 8.83 -11.94 -19.74
C GLY A 112 7.76 -11.60 -20.77
N ASP A 113 6.53 -11.35 -20.34
CA ASP A 113 5.37 -11.21 -21.20
C ASP A 113 4.98 -9.75 -21.52
N THR A 114 5.75 -8.76 -21.03
CA THR A 114 5.41 -7.35 -21.24
C THR A 114 6.64 -6.47 -21.43
N HIS A 115 6.47 -5.38 -22.17
CA HIS A 115 7.42 -4.25 -22.26
C HIS A 115 7.12 -3.14 -21.25
N MET A 116 6.03 -3.26 -20.48
CA MET A 116 5.72 -2.30 -19.41
C MET A 116 6.71 -2.49 -18.25
N SER A 117 6.92 -1.42 -17.49
CA SER A 117 7.63 -1.55 -16.22
C SER A 117 6.83 -2.45 -15.26
N PHE A 118 7.52 -3.04 -14.29
CA PHE A 118 6.88 -3.99 -13.36
C PHE A 118 5.80 -3.35 -12.50
N GLU A 119 5.89 -2.03 -12.25
CA GLU A 119 4.91 -1.28 -11.48
C GLU A 119 3.58 -1.18 -12.25
N PHE A 120 3.63 -0.90 -13.56
CA PHE A 120 2.45 -0.86 -14.41
C PHE A 120 1.82 -2.24 -14.53
N GLN A 121 2.63 -3.25 -14.86
CA GLN A 121 2.15 -4.63 -14.96
C GLN A 121 1.56 -5.10 -13.64
N GLY A 122 2.27 -4.90 -12.53
CA GLY A 122 1.82 -5.26 -11.19
C GLY A 122 0.56 -4.52 -10.76
N GLY A 123 0.44 -3.22 -11.10
CA GLY A 123 -0.77 -2.44 -10.83
C GLY A 123 -1.99 -2.99 -11.52
N PHE A 124 -1.90 -3.33 -12.80
CA PHE A 124 -3.02 -3.94 -13.55
C PHE A 124 -3.36 -5.34 -13.06
N MET A 125 -2.37 -6.15 -12.70
CA MET A 125 -2.59 -7.46 -12.10
C MET A 125 -3.31 -7.33 -10.76
N ALA A 126 -2.88 -6.42 -9.91
CA ALA A 126 -3.53 -6.14 -8.62
C ALA A 126 -4.99 -5.70 -8.80
N LEU A 127 -5.25 -4.78 -9.73
CA LEU A 127 -6.61 -4.31 -10.02
C LEU A 127 -7.53 -5.47 -10.39
N GLN A 128 -7.12 -6.31 -11.33
CA GLN A 128 -7.91 -7.44 -11.80
C GLN A 128 -8.12 -8.48 -10.69
N GLN A 129 -7.05 -8.82 -9.99
CA GLN A 129 -7.08 -9.88 -8.98
C GLN A 129 -7.89 -9.48 -7.75
N LEU A 130 -7.75 -8.22 -7.29
CA LEU A 130 -8.50 -7.72 -6.14
C LEU A 130 -10.00 -7.66 -6.42
N GLN A 131 -10.40 -7.24 -7.63
CA GLN A 131 -11.81 -7.29 -8.03
C GLN A 131 -12.34 -8.72 -8.07
N ALA A 132 -11.56 -9.68 -8.56
CA ALA A 132 -11.92 -11.10 -8.54
C ALA A 132 -12.03 -11.66 -7.10
N PHE A 133 -11.27 -11.14 -6.14
CA PHE A 133 -11.37 -11.50 -4.73
C PHE A 133 -12.56 -10.84 -4.02
N GLY A 134 -13.23 -9.89 -4.66
CA GLY A 134 -14.42 -9.21 -4.13
C GLY A 134 -14.12 -7.84 -3.49
N ALA A 135 -12.93 -7.27 -3.70
CA ALA A 135 -12.64 -5.90 -3.26
C ALA A 135 -13.57 -4.89 -3.97
N PRO A 136 -14.02 -3.84 -3.26
CA PRO A 136 -14.70 -2.72 -3.91
C PRO A 136 -13.84 -2.13 -5.03
N LYS A 137 -14.47 -1.76 -6.14
CA LYS A 137 -13.76 -1.18 -7.30
C LYS A 137 -12.83 -0.02 -6.89
N ALA A 138 -13.33 0.91 -6.07
CA ALA A 138 -12.57 2.06 -5.62
C ALA A 138 -11.34 1.70 -4.76
N GLN A 139 -11.42 0.60 -3.99
CA GLN A 139 -10.29 0.06 -3.23
C GLN A 139 -9.24 -0.55 -4.15
N ALA A 140 -9.65 -1.40 -5.09
CA ALA A 140 -8.76 -2.02 -6.06
C ALA A 140 -8.06 -0.98 -6.96
N GLU A 141 -8.77 0.08 -7.36
CA GLU A 141 -8.21 1.21 -8.11
C GLU A 141 -7.18 1.99 -7.28
N SER A 142 -7.43 2.21 -5.97
CA SER A 142 -6.47 2.88 -5.09
C SER A 142 -5.17 2.09 -4.95
N VAL A 143 -5.27 0.78 -4.78
CA VAL A 143 -4.11 -0.12 -4.74
C VAL A 143 -3.35 -0.07 -6.08
N CYS A 144 -4.04 -0.16 -7.20
CA CYS A 144 -3.45 -0.08 -8.54
C CYS A 144 -2.67 1.22 -8.74
N GLU A 145 -3.30 2.38 -8.47
CA GLU A 145 -2.66 3.71 -8.57
C GLU A 145 -1.42 3.80 -7.69
N ALA A 146 -1.49 3.31 -6.45
CA ALA A 146 -0.36 3.31 -5.53
C ALA A 146 0.81 2.48 -6.06
N ILE A 147 0.53 1.28 -6.60
CA ILE A 147 1.55 0.40 -7.17
C ILE A 147 2.22 1.03 -8.39
N ILE A 148 1.44 1.56 -9.33
CA ILE A 148 1.98 2.19 -10.55
C ILE A 148 2.96 3.34 -10.19
N ARG A 149 2.71 4.03 -9.09
CA ARG A 149 3.48 5.22 -8.72
C ARG A 149 4.55 5.00 -7.66
N HIS A 150 4.70 3.78 -7.13
CA HIS A 150 5.55 3.58 -5.96
C HIS A 150 7.05 3.78 -6.24
N GLN A 151 7.52 3.58 -7.47
CA GLN A 151 8.90 3.82 -7.89
C GLN A 151 9.09 5.16 -8.62
N ASP A 152 8.09 6.05 -8.62
CA ASP A 152 8.12 7.37 -9.26
C ASP A 152 8.06 8.51 -8.22
N PRO A 153 9.08 8.69 -7.36
CA PRO A 153 9.13 9.81 -6.42
C PRO A 153 9.21 11.14 -7.17
N GLY A 154 8.68 12.21 -6.58
CA GLY A 154 8.67 13.51 -7.24
C GLY A 154 8.63 14.68 -6.27
N GLU A 155 9.10 15.83 -6.75
CA GLU A 155 9.22 17.06 -5.98
C GLU A 155 8.00 17.98 -6.12
N THR A 156 7.22 17.82 -7.18
CA THR A 156 6.10 18.72 -7.51
C THR A 156 4.78 17.95 -7.71
N GLY A 157 3.67 18.65 -7.47
CA GLY A 157 2.33 18.07 -7.62
C GLY A 157 1.88 17.26 -6.42
N THR A 158 0.87 16.43 -6.64
CA THR A 158 0.24 15.62 -5.59
C THR A 158 0.17 14.15 -5.98
N ILE A 159 -0.01 13.30 -4.97
CA ILE A 159 -0.22 11.87 -5.06
C ILE A 159 -1.29 11.48 -4.03
N SER A 160 -1.93 10.33 -4.16
CA SER A 160 -2.82 9.81 -3.12
C SER A 160 -2.05 9.50 -1.82
N ARG A 161 -2.74 9.55 -0.67
CA ARG A 161 -2.14 9.11 0.62
C ARG A 161 -1.59 7.69 0.52
N MET A 162 -2.34 6.81 -0.15
CA MET A 162 -1.92 5.42 -0.34
C MET A 162 -0.63 5.32 -1.15
N GLY A 163 -0.55 6.01 -2.30
CA GLY A 163 0.65 6.04 -3.13
C GLY A 163 1.86 6.65 -2.41
N GLN A 164 1.65 7.73 -1.65
CA GLN A 164 2.73 8.33 -0.87
C GLN A 164 3.22 7.40 0.24
N LEU A 165 2.31 6.68 0.88
CA LEU A 165 2.69 5.75 1.95
C LEU A 165 3.51 4.57 1.40
N VAL A 166 3.14 4.02 0.23
CA VAL A 166 3.94 2.96 -0.42
C VAL A 166 5.34 3.48 -0.75
N GLN A 167 5.46 4.67 -1.36
CA GLN A 167 6.77 5.27 -1.67
C GLN A 167 7.68 5.41 -0.43
N ILE A 168 7.12 5.90 0.69
CA ILE A 168 7.93 6.12 1.90
C ILE A 168 8.28 4.78 2.57
N ALA A 169 7.30 3.88 2.69
CA ALA A 169 7.49 2.65 3.46
C ALA A 169 8.43 1.65 2.76
N THR A 170 8.46 1.61 1.43
CA THR A 170 9.36 0.72 0.67
C THR A 170 10.83 1.11 0.85
N GLU A 171 11.15 2.39 1.05
CA GLU A 171 12.53 2.82 1.32
C GLU A 171 13.10 2.24 2.63
N PHE A 172 12.25 1.92 3.61
CA PHE A 172 12.67 1.32 4.88
C PHE A 172 12.57 -0.20 4.89
N GLY A 173 11.95 -0.79 3.88
CA GLY A 173 11.72 -2.24 3.78
C GLY A 173 12.84 -3.02 3.09
N THR A 174 13.81 -2.32 2.52
CA THR A 174 14.96 -2.92 1.80
C THR A 174 16.04 -3.39 2.74
#